data_301cf349c739ab1a0bbab7e5d59bcd5e
#
_entry.id   301cf349c739ab1a0bbab7e5d59bcd5e
#
_cell.length_a   1.000
_cell.length_b   1.000
_cell.length_c   1.000
_cell.angle_alpha   90.00
_cell.angle_beta   90.00
_cell.angle_gamma   90.00
#
_symmetry.space_group_name_H-M   'P 1'
#
loop_
_entity.id
_entity.type
_entity.pdbx_description
1 polymer ?
#
loop_
_entity_poly.entity_id
_entity_poly.type
_entity_poly.pdbx_seq_one_letter_code
_entity_poly.pdbx_strand_id
1 'polypeptide(L)'
;MGKSLEQRVAELEKQMQKITGDKAIHISKTLSIGDTFELAGLTWKILDITDKGYMCLADRLEESMEFDSDSNDWRNGDLREYLNGDFIEELSEAIGEDNIIPFQRDLLSLDGQTEYGTCEDKVSLLTVDEYRKYRSLIPNTDEYWWWLITPWSTPCNDYKTTVAVVSSSGHVRSNCCGGNCGVRPLCIFSSSIFESED
;
A
#
# COMPACT_ATOMS: atom_id res chain seq x y z
N MET A 1 -44.81 -27.20 5.91
CA MET A 1 -44.59 -26.01 6.76
C MET A 1 -43.38 -25.27 6.22
N GLY A 2 -43.54 -24.03 5.78
CA GLY A 2 -42.43 -23.23 5.27
C GLY A 2 -41.53 -22.75 6.42
N LYS A 3 -40.23 -22.62 6.15
CA LYS A 3 -39.27 -22.05 7.11
C LYS A 3 -39.67 -20.65 7.52
N SER A 4 -39.54 -20.30 8.81
CA SER A 4 -39.81 -18.96 9.32
C SER A 4 -38.87 -17.93 8.70
N LEU A 5 -39.23 -16.65 8.76
CA LEU A 5 -38.38 -15.56 8.26
C LEU A 5 -36.99 -15.57 8.92
N GLU A 6 -36.93 -15.79 10.22
CA GLU A 6 -35.72 -15.90 11.02
C GLU A 6 -34.82 -17.07 10.57
N GLN A 7 -35.40 -18.23 10.24
CA GLN A 7 -34.65 -19.37 9.72
C GLN A 7 -34.08 -19.11 8.31
N ARG A 8 -34.78 -18.31 7.49
CA ARG A 8 -34.30 -17.91 6.16
C ARG A 8 -33.19 -16.88 6.24
N VAL A 9 -33.30 -15.93 7.17
CA VAL A 9 -32.23 -14.94 7.42
C VAL A 9 -30.97 -15.64 7.93
N ALA A 10 -31.07 -16.50 8.93
CA ALA A 10 -29.90 -17.26 9.44
C ALA A 10 -29.26 -18.16 8.38
N GLU A 11 -30.04 -18.70 7.43
CA GLU A 11 -29.53 -19.53 6.35
C GLU A 11 -28.85 -18.68 5.25
N LEU A 12 -29.34 -17.46 5.00
CA LEU A 12 -28.70 -16.47 4.11
C LEU A 12 -27.43 -15.92 4.73
N GLU A 13 -27.42 -15.59 6.01
CA GLU A 13 -26.22 -15.17 6.73
C GLU A 13 -25.14 -16.26 6.74
N LYS A 14 -25.55 -17.52 6.93
CA LYS A 14 -24.62 -18.66 6.82
C LYS A 14 -24.12 -18.92 5.40
N GLN A 15 -24.94 -18.63 4.38
CA GLN A 15 -24.51 -18.67 2.98
C GLN A 15 -23.60 -17.49 2.63
N MET A 16 -23.87 -16.30 3.13
CA MET A 16 -22.98 -15.15 3.00
C MET A 16 -21.63 -15.41 3.68
N GLN A 17 -21.62 -15.91 4.94
CA GLN A 17 -20.38 -16.30 5.63
C GLN A 17 -19.59 -17.37 4.87
N LYS A 18 -20.29 -18.30 4.19
CA LYS A 18 -19.63 -19.32 3.37
C LYS A 18 -19.07 -18.76 2.06
N ILE A 19 -19.68 -17.71 1.52
CA ILE A 19 -19.23 -17.01 0.30
C ILE A 19 -18.09 -16.04 0.62
N THR A 20 -18.09 -15.40 1.80
CA THR A 20 -17.04 -14.50 2.27
C THR A 20 -15.88 -15.23 2.96
N GLY A 21 -16.11 -16.39 3.58
CA GLY A 21 -15.11 -17.17 4.29
C GLY A 21 -14.21 -18.06 3.40
N ASP A 22 -14.55 -18.25 2.12
CA ASP A 22 -13.88 -19.21 1.22
C ASP A 22 -13.22 -18.54 0.00
N LYS A 23 -13.00 -17.21 0.03
CA LYS A 23 -12.28 -16.49 -1.04
C LYS A 23 -10.94 -15.92 -0.55
N ALA A 24 -10.12 -16.73 0.09
CA ALA A 24 -8.68 -16.49 -0.03
C ALA A 24 -8.32 -16.76 -1.49
N ILE A 25 -7.89 -15.74 -2.22
CA ILE A 25 -7.37 -15.91 -3.59
C ILE A 25 -6.04 -16.68 -3.43
N HIS A 26 -6.08 -18.00 -3.53
CA HIS A 26 -4.87 -18.82 -3.57
C HIS A 26 -4.21 -18.64 -4.93
N ILE A 27 -3.11 -17.93 -4.97
CA ILE A 27 -2.26 -17.84 -6.16
C ILE A 27 -1.40 -19.08 -6.19
N SER A 28 -1.84 -20.11 -6.90
CA SER A 28 -1.19 -21.41 -7.06
C SER A 28 0.15 -21.35 -7.83
N LYS A 29 1.08 -20.46 -7.44
CA LYS A 29 2.39 -20.35 -8.09
C LYS A 29 3.43 -19.91 -7.08
N THR A 30 4.57 -20.58 -7.03
CA THR A 30 5.75 -20.06 -6.33
C THR A 30 6.18 -18.77 -7.02
N LEU A 31 5.97 -17.65 -6.37
CA LEU A 31 6.31 -16.33 -6.87
C LEU A 31 7.72 -15.93 -6.43
N SER A 32 8.40 -15.18 -7.27
CA SER A 32 9.78 -14.71 -7.10
C SER A 32 9.84 -13.18 -7.17
N ILE A 33 10.94 -12.61 -6.71
CA ILE A 33 11.21 -11.18 -6.83
C ILE A 33 11.11 -10.76 -8.30
N GLY A 34 10.34 -9.71 -8.58
CA GLY A 34 10.05 -9.19 -9.91
C GLY A 34 8.80 -9.75 -10.57
N ASP A 35 8.24 -10.87 -10.07
CA ASP A 35 6.95 -11.37 -10.55
C ASP A 35 5.81 -10.43 -10.20
N THR A 36 4.70 -10.57 -10.91
CA THR A 36 3.46 -9.80 -10.68
C THR A 36 2.27 -10.73 -10.48
N PHE A 37 1.28 -10.23 -9.74
CA PHE A 37 -0.01 -10.90 -9.51
C PHE A 37 -1.12 -9.86 -9.39
N GLU A 38 -2.37 -10.30 -9.57
CA GLU A 38 -3.56 -9.48 -9.45
C GLU A 38 -4.21 -9.68 -8.08
N LEU A 39 -4.53 -8.57 -7.39
CA LEU A 39 -5.24 -8.58 -6.12
C LEU A 39 -6.04 -7.28 -5.94
N ALA A 40 -7.33 -7.39 -5.57
CA ALA A 40 -8.24 -6.25 -5.36
C ALA A 40 -8.25 -5.26 -6.55
N GLY A 41 -8.25 -5.78 -7.79
CA GLY A 41 -8.28 -4.98 -9.00
C GLY A 41 -6.98 -4.27 -9.36
N LEU A 42 -5.90 -4.49 -8.62
CA LEU A 42 -4.58 -3.91 -8.86
C LEU A 42 -3.56 -4.98 -9.24
N THR A 43 -2.62 -4.62 -10.12
CA THR A 43 -1.42 -5.42 -10.39
C THR A 43 -0.36 -5.10 -9.35
N TRP A 44 0.08 -6.11 -8.62
CA TRP A 44 1.14 -6.02 -7.60
C TRP A 44 2.43 -6.64 -8.10
N LYS A 45 3.54 -5.96 -7.84
CA LYS A 45 4.89 -6.45 -8.14
C LYS A 45 5.64 -6.79 -6.87
N ILE A 46 6.23 -7.99 -6.80
CA ILE A 46 7.07 -8.40 -5.69
C ILE A 46 8.42 -7.70 -5.79
N LEU A 47 8.73 -6.87 -4.80
CA LEU A 47 10.00 -6.15 -4.68
C LEU A 47 11.03 -6.91 -3.85
N ASP A 48 10.57 -7.60 -2.80
CA ASP A 48 11.43 -8.34 -1.89
C ASP A 48 10.66 -9.48 -1.22
N ILE A 49 11.38 -10.47 -0.72
CA ILE A 49 10.86 -11.57 0.10
C ILE A 49 11.58 -11.50 1.43
N THR A 50 10.84 -11.19 2.47
CA THR A 50 11.36 -10.99 3.84
C THR A 50 10.94 -12.14 4.73
N ASP A 51 11.45 -12.20 5.95
CA ASP A 51 11.00 -13.11 7.00
C ASP A 51 9.54 -12.89 7.42
N LYS A 52 8.97 -11.72 7.12
CA LYS A 52 7.57 -11.37 7.41
C LYS A 52 6.62 -11.72 6.27
N GLY A 53 7.11 -11.83 5.04
CA GLY A 53 6.29 -12.08 3.85
C GLY A 53 6.83 -11.37 2.61
N TYR A 54 5.97 -11.19 1.64
CA TYR A 54 6.27 -10.61 0.33
C TYR A 54 6.02 -9.09 0.34
N MET A 55 7.10 -8.30 0.17
CA MET A 55 6.98 -6.86 0.01
C MET A 55 6.58 -6.55 -1.44
N CYS A 56 5.40 -5.98 -1.61
CA CYS A 56 4.77 -5.78 -2.90
C CYS A 56 4.40 -4.31 -3.13
N LEU A 57 4.68 -3.81 -4.33
CA LEU A 57 4.28 -2.49 -4.80
C LEU A 57 3.15 -2.63 -5.82
N ALA A 58 2.04 -1.96 -5.58
CA ALA A 58 0.95 -1.89 -6.53
C ALA A 58 1.29 -0.99 -7.73
N ASP A 59 0.56 -1.19 -8.82
CA ASP A 59 0.41 -0.16 -9.84
C ASP A 59 -0.33 1.05 -9.27
N ARG A 60 -0.49 2.10 -10.10
CA ARG A 60 -1.15 3.31 -9.67
C ARG A 60 -2.63 3.05 -9.36
N LEU A 61 -3.14 3.61 -8.26
CA LEU A 61 -4.58 3.78 -8.06
C LEU A 61 -5.18 4.61 -9.20
N GLU A 62 -6.46 4.40 -9.50
CA GLU A 62 -7.14 5.05 -10.63
C GLU A 62 -7.04 6.58 -10.54
N GLU A 63 -7.26 7.13 -9.36
CA GLU A 63 -7.20 8.56 -9.11
C GLU A 63 -5.83 9.03 -8.60
N SER A 64 -5.43 10.25 -8.98
CA SER A 64 -4.33 10.97 -8.34
C SER A 64 -4.85 11.67 -7.10
N MET A 65 -4.05 11.70 -6.04
CA MET A 65 -4.45 12.23 -4.73
C MET A 65 -3.42 13.24 -4.21
N GLU A 66 -3.87 14.13 -3.34
CA GLU A 66 -2.99 14.92 -2.49
C GLU A 66 -2.30 14.01 -1.47
N PHE A 67 -1.10 14.37 -1.04
CA PHE A 67 -0.43 13.69 0.06
C PHE A 67 -1.07 14.09 1.40
N ASP A 68 -1.30 15.39 1.53
CA ASP A 68 -1.96 16.04 2.67
C ASP A 68 -2.26 17.49 2.32
N SER A 69 -3.23 18.12 2.96
CA SER A 69 -3.64 19.49 2.67
C SER A 69 -2.58 20.54 3.04
N ASP A 70 -1.78 20.35 4.12
CA ASP A 70 -0.89 21.37 4.67
C ASP A 70 0.43 20.86 5.27
N SER A 71 0.67 19.55 5.29
CA SER A 71 1.83 18.94 5.95
C SER A 71 2.50 17.85 5.10
N ASN A 72 3.80 17.68 5.25
CA ASN A 72 4.56 16.56 4.73
C ASN A 72 4.84 15.48 5.81
N ASP A 73 4.17 15.59 6.98
CA ASP A 73 4.24 14.59 8.04
C ASP A 73 3.29 13.43 7.77
N TRP A 74 3.84 12.34 7.26
CA TRP A 74 3.09 11.13 6.95
C TRP A 74 2.23 10.61 8.10
N ARG A 75 2.68 10.76 9.35
CA ARG A 75 2.02 10.16 10.52
C ARG A 75 0.56 10.55 10.69
N ASN A 76 0.22 11.76 10.27
CA ASN A 76 -1.13 12.33 10.39
C ASN A 76 -1.70 12.77 9.03
N GLY A 77 -1.09 12.33 7.91
CA GLY A 77 -1.46 12.77 6.57
C GLY A 77 -2.73 12.10 6.06
N ASP A 78 -3.51 12.87 5.29
CA ASP A 78 -4.78 12.44 4.70
C ASP A 78 -4.62 11.18 3.83
N LEU A 79 -3.54 11.11 3.05
CA LEU A 79 -3.24 9.93 2.22
C LEU A 79 -2.95 8.68 3.05
N ARG A 80 -2.25 8.82 4.18
CA ARG A 80 -2.02 7.70 5.10
C ARG A 80 -3.32 7.22 5.72
N GLU A 81 -4.19 8.13 6.14
CA GLU A 81 -5.50 7.80 6.70
C GLU A 81 -6.34 7.01 5.69
N TYR A 82 -6.43 7.49 4.46
CA TYR A 82 -7.10 6.76 3.38
C TYR A 82 -6.51 5.36 3.14
N LEU A 83 -5.19 5.24 3.04
CA LEU A 83 -4.54 3.96 2.74
C LEU A 83 -4.67 2.92 3.87
N ASN A 84 -4.68 3.36 5.13
CA ASN A 84 -4.85 2.48 6.30
C ASN A 84 -6.28 2.47 6.86
N GLY A 85 -7.23 3.12 6.18
CA GLY A 85 -8.66 3.10 6.40
C GLY A 85 -9.39 2.41 5.25
N ASP A 86 -9.99 3.19 4.35
CA ASP A 86 -10.86 2.69 3.28
C ASP A 86 -10.14 1.69 2.35
N PHE A 87 -8.91 1.99 1.93
CA PHE A 87 -8.17 1.13 1.01
C PHE A 87 -7.78 -0.23 1.62
N ILE A 88 -7.38 -0.26 2.90
CA ILE A 88 -7.04 -1.52 3.57
C ILE A 88 -8.28 -2.38 3.81
N GLU A 89 -9.48 -1.80 3.98
CA GLU A 89 -10.72 -2.54 4.08
C GLU A 89 -10.98 -3.33 2.79
N GLU A 90 -10.81 -2.72 1.61
CA GLU A 90 -10.95 -3.40 0.31
C GLU A 90 -9.94 -4.57 0.16
N LEU A 91 -8.68 -4.38 0.57
CA LEU A 91 -7.69 -5.47 0.56
C LEU A 91 -8.07 -6.59 1.54
N SER A 92 -8.55 -6.23 2.73
CA SER A 92 -8.93 -7.16 3.77
C SER A 92 -10.13 -8.03 3.37
N GLU A 93 -11.07 -7.48 2.60
CA GLU A 93 -12.17 -8.24 2.00
C GLU A 93 -11.68 -9.32 1.03
N ALA A 94 -10.58 -9.07 0.32
CA ALA A 94 -10.05 -9.98 -0.67
C ALA A 94 -9.23 -11.13 -0.07
N ILE A 95 -8.42 -10.87 0.96
CA ILE A 95 -7.44 -11.84 1.48
C ILE A 95 -7.50 -12.05 2.99
N GLY A 96 -8.33 -11.32 3.72
CA GLY A 96 -8.33 -11.29 5.18
C GLY A 96 -7.28 -10.34 5.76
N GLU A 97 -7.64 -9.64 6.83
CA GLU A 97 -6.79 -8.61 7.44
C GLU A 97 -5.46 -9.15 7.98
N ASP A 98 -5.46 -10.39 8.50
CA ASP A 98 -4.26 -11.05 9.06
C ASP A 98 -3.18 -11.33 8.01
N ASN A 99 -3.52 -11.29 6.74
CA ASN A 99 -2.59 -11.48 5.63
C ASN A 99 -1.91 -10.20 5.15
N ILE A 100 -2.26 -9.04 5.73
CA ILE A 100 -1.62 -7.75 5.48
C ILE A 100 -0.76 -7.43 6.70
N ILE A 101 0.55 -7.63 6.57
CA ILE A 101 1.49 -7.62 7.69
C ILE A 101 1.93 -6.18 8.00
N PRO A 102 1.79 -5.70 9.25
CA PRO A 102 2.28 -4.38 9.62
C PRO A 102 3.80 -4.29 9.58
N PHE A 103 4.33 -3.15 9.17
CA PHE A 103 5.76 -2.92 9.09
C PHE A 103 6.15 -1.48 9.45
N GLN A 104 7.37 -1.35 9.98
CA GLN A 104 7.89 -0.04 10.37
C GLN A 104 8.26 0.80 9.15
N ARG A 105 7.91 2.08 9.22
CA ARG A 105 8.27 3.09 8.24
C ARG A 105 9.23 4.09 8.86
N ASP A 106 10.35 4.32 8.18
CA ASP A 106 11.30 5.37 8.54
C ASP A 106 10.90 6.66 7.80
N LEU A 107 10.69 7.73 8.58
CA LEU A 107 10.28 9.03 8.07
C LEU A 107 11.45 10.02 8.02
N LEU A 108 12.67 9.51 7.93
CA LEU A 108 13.87 10.29 7.69
C LEU A 108 13.68 11.17 6.45
N SER A 109 13.88 12.47 6.59
CA SER A 109 13.77 13.38 5.46
C SER A 109 14.91 13.20 4.47
N LEU A 110 14.73 13.71 3.24
CA LEU A 110 15.74 13.60 2.20
C LEU A 110 17.07 14.27 2.57
N ASP A 111 17.01 15.33 3.38
CA ASP A 111 18.17 16.06 3.91
C ASP A 111 18.66 15.59 5.29
N GLY A 112 18.11 14.47 5.79
CA GLY A 112 18.58 13.78 7.01
C GLY A 112 17.97 14.27 8.31
N GLN A 113 16.86 15.02 8.30
CA GLN A 113 16.14 15.41 9.52
C GLN A 113 15.35 14.23 10.09
N THR A 114 15.41 14.03 11.40
CA THR A 114 14.82 12.88 12.11
C THR A 114 13.54 13.23 12.89
N GLU A 115 13.01 14.44 12.74
CA GLU A 115 11.91 14.97 13.55
C GLU A 115 10.65 14.10 13.54
N TYR A 116 10.32 13.50 12.40
CA TYR A 116 9.15 12.66 12.26
C TYR A 116 9.33 11.22 12.77
N GLY A 117 10.57 10.78 13.00
CA GLY A 117 10.89 9.47 13.57
C GLY A 117 10.38 8.33 12.70
N THR A 118 9.57 7.44 13.30
CA THR A 118 9.02 6.25 12.64
C THR A 118 7.54 6.10 12.93
N CYS A 119 6.83 5.35 12.09
CA CYS A 119 5.48 4.87 12.36
C CYS A 119 5.34 3.42 11.92
N GLU A 120 4.23 2.78 12.26
CA GLU A 120 3.87 1.46 11.77
C GLU A 120 2.64 1.58 10.87
N ASP A 121 2.69 0.94 9.71
CA ASP A 121 1.62 0.90 8.72
C ASP A 121 1.40 -0.52 8.22
N LYS A 122 0.19 -0.84 7.79
CA LYS A 122 -0.12 -2.01 6.96
C LYS A 122 -0.02 -1.68 5.47
N VAL A 123 -0.41 -0.46 5.10
CA VAL A 123 -0.28 0.08 3.74
C VAL A 123 0.49 1.40 3.80
N SER A 124 1.51 1.54 2.96
CA SER A 124 2.36 2.72 2.93
C SER A 124 2.77 3.09 1.50
N LEU A 125 3.76 3.96 1.36
CA LEU A 125 4.44 4.27 0.11
C LEU A 125 5.93 3.91 0.23
N LEU A 126 6.65 3.83 -0.89
CA LEU A 126 8.11 3.65 -0.85
C LEU A 126 8.80 4.89 -0.25
N THR A 127 9.86 4.66 0.52
CA THR A 127 10.87 5.70 0.79
C THR A 127 11.72 5.96 -0.45
N VAL A 128 12.45 7.07 -0.47
CA VAL A 128 13.48 7.33 -1.52
C VAL A 128 14.52 6.22 -1.55
N ASP A 129 14.95 5.70 -0.40
CA ASP A 129 15.97 4.66 -0.33
C ASP A 129 15.44 3.31 -0.82
N GLU A 130 14.20 2.95 -0.50
CA GLU A 130 13.54 1.76 -1.06
C GLU A 130 13.36 1.90 -2.58
N TYR A 131 12.92 3.06 -3.06
CA TYR A 131 12.84 3.32 -4.51
C TYR A 131 14.19 3.13 -5.19
N ARG A 132 15.27 3.63 -4.62
CA ARG A 132 16.64 3.47 -5.14
C ARG A 132 17.07 2.00 -5.11
N LYS A 133 16.80 1.29 -4.01
CA LYS A 133 17.10 -0.15 -3.85
C LYS A 133 16.39 -0.98 -4.93
N TYR A 134 15.12 -0.74 -5.15
CA TYR A 134 14.30 -1.54 -6.07
C TYR A 134 14.13 -0.93 -7.46
N ARG A 135 14.90 0.09 -7.80
CA ARG A 135 14.77 0.85 -9.05
C ARG A 135 14.72 -0.01 -10.31
N SER A 136 15.51 -1.10 -10.36
CA SER A 136 15.56 -2.01 -11.52
C SER A 136 14.28 -2.83 -11.72
N LEU A 137 13.47 -2.97 -10.69
CA LEU A 137 12.18 -3.68 -10.74
C LEU A 137 11.01 -2.75 -11.05
N ILE A 138 11.20 -1.45 -10.92
CA ILE A 138 10.14 -0.44 -11.05
C ILE A 138 10.32 0.29 -12.39
N PRO A 139 9.50 0.00 -13.41
CA PRO A 139 9.57 0.69 -14.69
C PRO A 139 9.19 2.17 -14.54
N ASN A 140 9.58 2.99 -15.53
CA ASN A 140 9.06 4.34 -15.63
C ASN A 140 7.55 4.31 -15.91
N THR A 141 6.85 5.33 -15.46
CA THR A 141 5.40 5.44 -15.69
C THR A 141 5.06 6.13 -17.01
N ASP A 142 6.01 6.92 -17.55
CA ASP A 142 5.92 7.72 -18.77
C ASP A 142 4.79 8.79 -18.80
N GLU A 143 3.77 8.64 -17.98
CA GLU A 143 2.57 9.49 -18.03
C GLU A 143 2.35 10.33 -16.77
N TYR A 144 2.76 9.85 -15.57
CA TYR A 144 2.42 10.50 -14.31
C TYR A 144 3.58 10.50 -13.31
N TRP A 145 3.54 11.46 -12.38
CA TRP A 145 4.37 11.51 -11.18
C TRP A 145 3.64 10.81 -10.04
N TRP A 146 4.38 10.23 -9.09
CA TRP A 146 3.78 9.53 -7.97
C TRP A 146 4.54 9.76 -6.66
N TRP A 147 3.79 9.70 -5.57
CA TRP A 147 4.28 9.99 -4.24
C TRP A 147 5.25 8.93 -3.72
N LEU A 148 6.29 9.40 -3.02
CA LEU A 148 7.04 8.65 -2.03
C LEU A 148 6.61 9.10 -0.63
N ILE A 149 6.98 8.32 0.42
CA ILE A 149 6.68 8.70 1.81
C ILE A 149 7.68 9.73 2.35
N THR A 150 8.85 9.88 1.74
CA THR A 150 9.98 10.67 2.26
C THR A 150 9.68 12.17 2.21
N PRO A 151 9.65 12.88 3.35
CA PRO A 151 9.56 14.33 3.36
C PRO A 151 10.84 14.93 2.76
N TRP A 152 10.72 16.04 2.04
CA TRP A 152 11.89 16.74 1.48
C TRP A 152 12.81 17.29 2.55
N SER A 153 12.21 17.88 3.59
CA SER A 153 12.79 18.32 4.86
C SER A 153 11.67 18.35 5.90
N THR A 154 11.91 18.93 7.07
CA THR A 154 10.95 19.01 8.18
C THR A 154 10.81 20.46 8.67
N PRO A 155 9.83 20.77 9.55
CA PRO A 155 9.69 22.10 10.16
C PRO A 155 10.94 22.61 10.88
N CYS A 156 11.81 21.73 11.37
CA CYS A 156 13.10 22.13 11.94
C CYS A 156 13.97 22.93 10.96
N ASN A 157 13.71 22.80 9.65
CA ASN A 157 14.41 23.50 8.58
C ASN A 157 13.46 24.37 7.73
N ASP A 158 12.35 24.81 8.32
CA ASP A 158 11.29 25.63 7.69
C ASP A 158 10.58 24.98 6.49
N TYR A 159 10.69 23.67 6.32
CA TYR A 159 10.03 22.92 5.26
C TYR A 159 9.02 21.92 5.83
N LYS A 160 7.74 22.19 5.66
CA LYS A 160 6.67 21.32 6.16
C LYS A 160 5.67 20.84 5.10
N THR A 161 5.85 21.24 3.84
CA THR A 161 4.83 21.02 2.79
C THR A 161 5.39 20.37 1.54
N THR A 162 6.65 19.97 1.53
CA THR A 162 7.29 19.40 0.35
C THR A 162 7.64 17.93 0.57
N VAL A 163 7.20 17.08 -0.34
CA VAL A 163 7.35 15.62 -0.30
C VAL A 163 8.14 15.16 -1.54
N ALA A 164 8.94 14.11 -1.38
CA ALA A 164 9.62 13.47 -2.50
C ALA A 164 8.61 12.74 -3.40
N VAL A 165 8.83 12.83 -4.70
CA VAL A 165 8.05 12.15 -5.74
C VAL A 165 8.98 11.51 -6.77
N VAL A 166 8.45 10.57 -7.52
CA VAL A 166 9.10 10.04 -8.72
C VAL A 166 8.40 10.62 -9.94
N SER A 167 9.18 11.23 -10.85
CA SER A 167 8.64 11.73 -12.12
C SER A 167 8.33 10.58 -13.08
N SER A 168 7.58 10.86 -14.13
CA SER A 168 7.26 9.89 -15.20
C SER A 168 8.51 9.24 -15.83
N SER A 169 9.62 9.97 -15.91
CA SER A 169 10.92 9.46 -16.39
C SER A 169 11.78 8.79 -15.31
N GLY A 170 11.25 8.56 -14.10
CA GLY A 170 11.93 7.85 -13.02
C GLY A 170 12.95 8.67 -12.22
N HIS A 171 12.95 9.99 -12.32
CA HIS A 171 13.82 10.83 -11.48
C HIS A 171 13.11 11.16 -10.16
N VAL A 172 13.87 11.13 -9.06
CA VAL A 172 13.41 11.70 -7.79
C VAL A 172 13.30 13.22 -7.93
N ARG A 173 12.15 13.75 -7.55
CA ARG A 173 11.78 15.16 -7.57
C ARG A 173 11.03 15.48 -6.27
N SER A 174 10.52 16.69 -6.16
CA SER A 174 9.65 17.11 -5.07
C SER A 174 8.36 17.72 -5.58
N ASN A 175 7.30 17.62 -4.79
CA ASN A 175 6.04 18.32 -5.01
C ASN A 175 5.50 18.85 -3.69
N CYS A 176 4.63 19.86 -3.74
CA CYS A 176 3.88 20.34 -2.58
C CYS A 176 2.90 19.22 -2.15
N CYS A 177 2.73 19.00 -0.85
CA CYS A 177 1.85 17.99 -0.30
C CYS A 177 0.39 18.12 -0.78
N GLY A 178 -0.12 19.33 -0.97
CA GLY A 178 -1.44 19.61 -1.57
C GLY A 178 -1.48 19.51 -3.10
N GLY A 179 -0.44 19.03 -3.75
CA GLY A 179 -0.46 18.72 -5.18
C GLY A 179 -0.99 17.33 -5.46
N ASN A 180 -1.58 17.09 -6.63
CA ASN A 180 -2.07 15.77 -7.01
C ASN A 180 -0.98 14.95 -7.72
N CYS A 181 -0.66 13.78 -7.19
CA CYS A 181 0.21 12.79 -7.82
C CYS A 181 -0.42 11.39 -7.76
N GLY A 182 0.09 10.48 -8.59
CA GLY A 182 -0.30 9.08 -8.54
C GLY A 182 0.07 8.45 -7.19
N VAL A 183 -0.73 7.49 -6.76
CA VAL A 183 -0.50 6.73 -5.53
C VAL A 183 -0.19 5.29 -5.91
N ARG A 184 0.91 4.75 -5.39
CA ARG A 184 1.32 3.36 -5.57
C ARG A 184 1.50 2.71 -4.20
N PRO A 185 0.47 2.01 -3.71
CA PRO A 185 0.51 1.37 -2.40
C PRO A 185 1.63 0.34 -2.27
N LEU A 186 2.27 0.32 -1.10
CA LEU A 186 3.27 -0.67 -0.68
C LEU A 186 2.71 -1.47 0.49
N CYS A 187 2.69 -2.80 0.37
CA CYS A 187 2.25 -3.72 1.41
C CYS A 187 3.27 -4.84 1.63
N ILE A 188 3.21 -5.47 2.80
CA ILE A 188 3.81 -6.79 3.02
C ILE A 188 2.65 -7.79 3.16
N PHE A 189 2.58 -8.74 2.24
CA PHE A 189 1.59 -9.81 2.27
C PHE A 189 2.18 -11.08 2.88
N SER A 190 1.39 -11.78 3.71
CA SER A 190 1.76 -13.09 4.25
C SER A 190 2.05 -14.09 3.13
N SER A 191 3.01 -14.99 3.36
CA SER A 191 3.29 -16.10 2.42
C SER A 191 2.07 -17.02 2.23
N SER A 192 1.20 -17.09 3.22
CA SER A 192 0.01 -17.95 3.20
C SER A 192 -0.94 -17.69 2.02
N ILE A 193 -1.00 -16.44 1.51
CA ILE A 193 -1.85 -16.14 0.35
C ILE A 193 -1.32 -16.72 -0.97
N PHE A 194 -0.06 -17.17 -0.98
CA PHE A 194 0.63 -17.73 -2.15
C PHE A 194 0.84 -19.25 -2.06
N GLU A 195 0.48 -19.87 -0.94
CA GLU A 195 0.58 -21.31 -0.73
C GLU A 195 -0.71 -21.97 -1.22
N SER A 196 -0.58 -23.05 -2.03
CA SER A 196 -1.72 -23.91 -2.37
C SER A 196 -2.07 -24.77 -1.17
N GLU A 197 -3.34 -24.90 -0.83
CA GLU A 197 -3.79 -26.00 0.04
C GLU A 197 -3.52 -27.33 -0.69
N ASP A 198 -2.62 -28.13 -0.13
CA ASP A 198 -2.36 -29.53 -0.56
C ASP A 198 -3.53 -30.45 -0.17
#